data_d531630aa382ad48dcb27333ae901c15
#
_entry.id   d531630aa382ad48dcb27333ae901c15
#
_cell.length_a   1.000
_cell.length_b   1.000
_cell.length_c   1.000
_cell.angle_alpha   90.00
_cell.angle_beta   90.00
_cell.angle_gamma   90.00
#
_symmetry.space_group_name_H-M   'P 1'
#
loop_
_entity.id
_entity.type
_entity.pdbx_description
1 polymer ?
#
loop_
_entity_poly.entity_id
_entity_poly.type
_entity_poly.pdbx_seq_one_letter_code
_entity_poly.pdbx_strand_id
1 'polypeptide(L)'
;MKFHKYFYSIHIFWLLFCMPVLCVGQTKKKGIVEKPNIIFVLVDDLRWDAMGFVGRYPFLKTPHIDKLRKEGVHFKNAYCTNSLCAPSRATFLTGMFPQTNGVNTNQEGRELNPDKTLSFGQILQGEGYQTAFIGKWHMAESNEPRKGWDYWCSFPGQGQYFGNNLNINGNNIRNEGYITDELNKYTLDFIDENADKPFCVYLSHKAAHAPFTPADRDKNLYTNDLVPEPASWLDNMENKPSWQRTVTVMNADQRHRLREKDLAKIIPQKNRKLTPWPAKTGVGNQKDYLRTLTAVDDGLGEIYDLLKKKGILENTIIVFAGDNGFFQGEHGLGDKRLAYNESMRIPLIMRYPKLANANLTISEMILNADIAPTFLEIAGV
;
A
#
# COMPACT_ATOMS: atom_id res chain seq x y z
N MET A 1 59.51 -8.80 82.72
CA MET A 1 59.59 -10.25 82.58
C MET A 1 59.34 -10.62 81.17
N LYS A 2 60.33 -10.81 80.39
CA LYS A 2 60.77 -11.98 79.63
C LYS A 2 59.63 -12.81 79.08
N PHE A 3 59.52 -12.97 77.73
CA PHE A 3 60.08 -14.08 76.97
C PHE A 3 59.98 -13.83 75.46
N HIS A 4 61.12 -14.06 74.80
CA HIS A 4 61.33 -14.27 73.36
C HIS A 4 60.65 -15.54 72.88
N LYS A 5 60.17 -15.56 71.58
CA LYS A 5 60.32 -16.75 70.75
C LYS A 5 60.16 -16.42 69.25
N TYR A 6 61.15 -16.75 68.60
CA TYR A 6 61.54 -17.12 67.24
C TYR A 6 60.40 -17.22 66.18
N PHE A 7 60.59 -16.47 65.13
CA PHE A 7 59.92 -16.63 63.86
C PHE A 7 60.79 -17.44 62.90
N TYR A 8 60.33 -18.59 62.45
CA TYR A 8 60.83 -19.29 61.27
C TYR A 8 60.06 -18.81 60.02
N SER A 9 60.84 -18.23 59.09
CA SER A 9 60.36 -17.79 57.77
C SER A 9 60.30 -19.00 56.83
N ILE A 10 59.14 -19.41 56.40
CA ILE A 10 58.98 -20.38 55.33
C ILE A 10 58.58 -19.58 54.05
N HIS A 11 59.56 -19.53 53.14
CA HIS A 11 59.31 -19.00 51.79
C HIS A 11 58.68 -20.09 50.93
N ILE A 12 57.41 -20.01 50.65
CA ILE A 12 56.76 -20.83 49.66
C ILE A 12 56.87 -20.10 48.36
N PHE A 13 57.62 -20.64 47.41
CA PHE A 13 57.75 -20.23 46.05
C PHE A 13 56.45 -20.65 45.31
N TRP A 14 55.57 -19.65 44.96
CA TRP A 14 54.49 -19.89 44.06
C TRP A 14 54.98 -19.70 42.63
N LEU A 15 55.17 -20.83 41.91
CA LEU A 15 55.30 -20.87 40.45
C LEU A 15 53.96 -20.58 39.84
N LEU A 16 53.76 -19.36 39.39
CA LEU A 16 52.65 -18.97 38.55
C LEU A 16 52.84 -19.59 37.16
N PHE A 17 52.11 -20.66 36.89
CA PHE A 17 51.95 -21.24 35.55
C PHE A 17 51.09 -20.31 34.76
N CYS A 18 51.68 -19.41 33.96
CA CYS A 18 50.95 -18.66 32.91
C CYS A 18 50.56 -19.64 31.82
N MET A 19 49.37 -20.22 31.90
CA MET A 19 48.73 -20.80 30.73
C MET A 19 48.25 -19.66 29.81
N PRO A 20 48.65 -19.61 28.52
CA PRO A 20 48.04 -18.72 27.59
C PRO A 20 46.58 -19.19 27.38
N VAL A 21 45.62 -18.45 27.90
CA VAL A 21 44.21 -18.60 27.50
C VAL A 21 44.14 -18.17 26.04
N LEU A 22 44.17 -19.17 25.16
CA LEU A 22 43.78 -19.00 23.75
C LEU A 22 42.29 -18.57 23.77
N CYS A 23 42.08 -17.26 23.82
CA CYS A 23 40.79 -16.67 23.47
C CYS A 23 40.55 -16.97 21.99
N VAL A 24 40.01 -18.17 21.70
CA VAL A 24 39.40 -18.44 20.39
C VAL A 24 38.22 -17.52 20.30
N GLY A 25 38.46 -16.33 19.78
CA GLY A 25 37.38 -15.44 19.35
C GLY A 25 36.55 -16.23 18.36
N GLN A 26 35.40 -16.72 18.78
CA GLN A 26 34.36 -17.12 17.85
C GLN A 26 33.98 -15.88 17.09
N THR A 27 34.65 -15.64 15.97
CA THR A 27 34.08 -14.81 14.90
C THR A 27 32.77 -15.50 14.54
N LYS A 28 31.64 -15.01 15.11
CA LYS A 28 30.37 -15.28 14.51
C LYS A 28 30.55 -14.92 13.03
N LYS A 29 30.66 -15.93 12.16
CA LYS A 29 30.46 -15.73 10.74
C LYS A 29 29.15 -14.94 10.68
N LYS A 30 29.23 -13.69 10.27
CA LYS A 30 28.05 -12.93 9.88
C LYS A 30 27.40 -13.83 8.82
N GLY A 31 26.39 -14.59 9.22
CA GLY A 31 25.65 -15.41 8.29
C GLY A 31 25.25 -14.43 7.19
N ILE A 32 25.41 -14.82 5.96
CA ILE A 32 24.88 -14.06 4.83
C ILE A 32 23.39 -13.89 5.19
N VAL A 33 23.02 -12.68 5.59
CA VAL A 33 21.60 -12.37 5.83
C VAL A 33 20.98 -12.48 4.46
N GLU A 34 20.22 -13.54 4.26
CA GLU A 34 19.52 -13.76 3.01
C GLU A 34 18.61 -12.57 2.77
N LYS A 35 18.88 -11.81 1.70
CA LYS A 35 18.06 -10.65 1.32
C LYS A 35 16.62 -11.10 1.09
N PRO A 36 15.61 -10.51 1.75
CA PRO A 36 14.23 -10.93 1.56
C PRO A 36 13.71 -10.49 0.19
N ASN A 37 12.80 -11.25 -0.38
CA ASN A 37 11.97 -10.74 -1.47
C ASN A 37 10.96 -9.72 -0.95
N ILE A 38 10.58 -8.78 -1.78
CA ILE A 38 9.61 -7.72 -1.47
C ILE A 38 8.50 -7.73 -2.51
N ILE A 39 7.26 -7.84 -2.07
CA ILE A 39 6.07 -7.67 -2.90
C ILE A 39 5.22 -6.58 -2.26
N PHE A 40 5.07 -5.47 -2.97
CA PHE A 40 4.22 -4.37 -2.57
C PHE A 40 3.01 -4.30 -3.50
N VAL A 41 1.84 -4.61 -2.98
CA VAL A 41 0.55 -4.57 -3.68
C VAL A 41 -0.16 -3.28 -3.30
N LEU A 42 -0.30 -2.36 -4.24
CA LEU A 42 -0.97 -1.09 -4.07
C LEU A 42 -2.27 -1.05 -4.87
N VAL A 43 -3.36 -0.71 -4.19
CA VAL A 43 -4.72 -0.64 -4.76
C VAL A 43 -5.18 0.80 -4.81
N ASP A 44 -5.69 1.24 -5.98
CA ASP A 44 -6.10 2.62 -6.21
C ASP A 44 -7.44 2.93 -5.54
N ASP A 45 -7.54 4.07 -4.86
CA ASP A 45 -8.74 4.52 -4.16
C ASP A 45 -9.32 3.50 -3.15
N LEU A 46 -8.49 2.66 -2.55
CA LEU A 46 -8.95 1.64 -1.62
C LEU A 46 -9.21 2.22 -0.24
N ARG A 47 -10.47 2.14 0.18
CA ARG A 47 -10.88 2.52 1.53
C ARG A 47 -10.31 1.56 2.57
N TRP A 48 -9.90 2.12 3.71
CA TRP A 48 -9.39 1.36 4.86
C TRP A 48 -10.41 0.36 5.43
N ASP A 49 -11.70 0.54 5.14
CA ASP A 49 -12.81 -0.28 5.65
C ASP A 49 -13.47 -1.18 4.58
N ALA A 50 -12.91 -1.25 3.36
CA ALA A 50 -13.43 -2.06 2.26
C ALA A 50 -12.72 -3.42 2.16
N MET A 51 -12.58 -4.13 3.27
CA MET A 51 -12.04 -5.49 3.34
C MET A 51 -12.92 -6.35 4.23
N GLY A 52 -12.97 -7.65 3.96
CA GLY A 52 -13.87 -8.59 4.66
C GLY A 52 -13.69 -8.59 6.17
N PHE A 53 -12.45 -8.67 6.65
CA PHE A 53 -12.14 -8.70 8.09
C PHE A 53 -12.52 -7.43 8.87
N VAL A 54 -12.75 -6.31 8.19
CA VAL A 54 -13.17 -5.05 8.83
C VAL A 54 -14.66 -5.08 9.18
N GLY A 55 -15.47 -5.80 8.38
CA GLY A 55 -16.88 -6.03 8.66
C GLY A 55 -17.82 -4.87 8.32
N ARG A 56 -17.34 -3.78 7.67
CA ARG A 56 -18.23 -2.68 7.22
C ARG A 56 -19.28 -3.17 6.23
N TYR A 57 -18.90 -4.06 5.34
CA TYR A 57 -19.76 -4.68 4.34
C TYR A 57 -19.88 -6.18 4.69
N PRO A 58 -20.93 -6.61 5.42
CA PRO A 58 -21.00 -7.99 5.93
C PRO A 58 -20.98 -9.08 4.85
N PHE A 59 -21.34 -8.71 3.63
CA PHE A 59 -21.35 -9.60 2.45
C PHE A 59 -20.00 -9.65 1.72
N LEU A 60 -19.09 -8.66 1.93
CA LEU A 60 -17.81 -8.57 1.23
C LEU A 60 -16.89 -9.70 1.67
N LYS A 61 -16.37 -10.43 0.70
CA LYS A 61 -15.41 -11.52 0.93
C LYS A 61 -14.08 -11.16 0.28
N THR A 62 -13.03 -11.14 1.10
CA THR A 62 -11.63 -10.95 0.68
C THR A 62 -10.76 -12.00 1.38
N PRO A 63 -10.95 -13.30 1.08
CA PRO A 63 -10.35 -14.37 1.87
C PRO A 63 -8.82 -14.34 1.88
N HIS A 64 -8.18 -13.88 0.81
CA HIS A 64 -6.72 -13.83 0.70
C HIS A 64 -6.13 -12.61 1.41
N ILE A 65 -6.78 -11.45 1.35
CA ILE A 65 -6.44 -10.27 2.15
C ILE A 65 -6.65 -10.56 3.64
N ASP A 66 -7.75 -11.22 3.99
CA ASP A 66 -8.06 -11.62 5.36
C ASP A 66 -7.02 -12.64 5.89
N LYS A 67 -6.55 -13.55 5.03
CA LYS A 67 -5.44 -14.46 5.34
C LYS A 67 -4.14 -13.71 5.56
N LEU A 68 -3.78 -12.77 4.68
CA LEU A 68 -2.60 -11.93 4.84
C LEU A 68 -2.62 -11.19 6.19
N ARG A 69 -3.77 -10.62 6.56
CA ARG A 69 -3.98 -9.97 7.85
C ARG A 69 -3.80 -10.94 9.02
N LYS A 70 -4.34 -12.15 8.90
CA LYS A 70 -4.22 -13.19 9.94
C LYS A 70 -2.79 -13.68 10.12
N GLU A 71 -2.02 -13.75 9.05
CA GLU A 71 -0.62 -14.21 9.07
C GLU A 71 0.40 -13.07 9.26
N GLY A 72 -0.05 -11.82 9.25
CA GLY A 72 0.79 -10.63 9.33
C GLY A 72 0.38 -9.64 10.40
N VAL A 73 0.74 -8.39 10.15
CA VAL A 73 0.48 -7.22 10.98
C VAL A 73 -0.50 -6.30 10.26
N HIS A 74 -1.57 -5.93 10.94
CA HIS A 74 -2.51 -4.89 10.49
C HIS A 74 -2.18 -3.56 11.16
N PHE A 75 -1.82 -2.56 10.38
CA PHE A 75 -1.62 -1.19 10.86
C PHE A 75 -2.95 -0.44 10.82
N LYS A 76 -3.59 -0.37 11.98
CA LYS A 76 -4.95 0.16 12.08
C LYS A 76 -5.06 1.64 11.70
N ASN A 77 -4.02 2.43 11.97
CA ASN A 77 -3.99 3.87 11.76
C ASN A 77 -2.91 4.26 10.75
N ALA A 78 -3.02 3.72 9.52
CA ALA A 78 -2.17 4.10 8.41
C ALA A 78 -2.83 5.22 7.58
N TYR A 79 -2.04 6.24 7.20
CA TYR A 79 -2.52 7.42 6.48
C TYR A 79 -1.62 7.77 5.30
N CYS A 80 -2.21 8.27 4.22
CA CYS A 80 -1.45 8.91 3.17
C CYS A 80 -1.17 10.38 3.52
N THR A 81 0.00 10.87 3.13
CA THR A 81 0.42 12.27 3.36
C THR A 81 -0.37 13.28 2.54
N ASN A 82 -0.90 12.83 1.41
CA ASN A 82 -1.78 13.61 0.53
C ASN A 82 -2.77 12.63 -0.11
N SER A 83 -4.07 12.87 0.09
CA SER A 83 -5.13 12.02 -0.46
C SER A 83 -5.37 12.29 -1.93
N LEU A 84 -4.38 11.95 -2.76
CA LEU A 84 -4.41 12.06 -4.21
C LEU A 84 -3.40 11.08 -4.81
N CYS A 85 -3.76 10.41 -5.91
CA CYS A 85 -3.00 9.29 -6.48
C CYS A 85 -1.51 9.61 -6.69
N ALA A 86 -1.15 10.58 -7.57
CA ALA A 86 0.25 10.85 -7.90
C ALA A 86 1.08 11.27 -6.68
N PRO A 87 0.65 12.21 -5.82
CA PRO A 87 1.39 12.60 -4.62
C PRO A 87 1.60 11.42 -3.65
N SER A 88 0.56 10.62 -3.41
CA SER A 88 0.68 9.47 -2.51
C SER A 88 1.62 8.40 -3.07
N ARG A 89 1.53 8.09 -4.37
CA ARG A 89 2.41 7.12 -5.05
C ARG A 89 3.87 7.56 -5.03
N ALA A 90 4.14 8.86 -5.28
CA ALA A 90 5.48 9.42 -5.15
C ALA A 90 6.02 9.30 -3.72
N THR A 91 5.15 9.52 -2.71
CA THR A 91 5.52 9.36 -1.30
C THR A 91 5.85 7.90 -0.97
N PHE A 92 5.05 6.93 -1.41
CA PHE A 92 5.36 5.50 -1.24
C PHE A 92 6.71 5.12 -1.86
N LEU A 93 7.02 5.64 -3.05
CA LEU A 93 8.26 5.33 -3.77
C LEU A 93 9.50 5.92 -3.12
N THR A 94 9.39 7.08 -2.49
CA THR A 94 10.54 7.89 -2.08
C THR A 94 10.72 8.01 -0.57
N GLY A 95 9.68 7.74 0.22
CA GLY A 95 9.64 8.08 1.64
C GLY A 95 9.57 9.59 1.93
N MET A 96 9.41 10.43 0.90
CA MET A 96 9.42 11.88 1.02
C MET A 96 8.01 12.46 0.90
N PHE A 97 7.73 13.51 1.67
CA PHE A 97 6.48 14.26 1.53
C PHE A 97 6.38 14.95 0.16
N PRO A 98 5.15 15.19 -0.35
CA PRO A 98 4.92 15.77 -1.68
C PRO A 98 5.65 17.09 -1.95
N GLN A 99 5.77 17.97 -0.94
CA GLN A 99 6.50 19.23 -1.06
C GLN A 99 8.01 19.02 -1.24
N THR A 100 8.55 17.88 -0.80
CA THR A 100 9.97 17.54 -0.93
C THR A 100 10.25 16.79 -2.23
N ASN A 101 9.41 15.80 -2.58
CA ASN A 101 9.60 15.03 -3.81
C ASN A 101 9.11 15.75 -5.08
N GLY A 102 8.37 16.86 -4.92
CA GLY A 102 7.89 17.72 -6.01
C GLY A 102 6.57 17.29 -6.65
N VAL A 103 6.04 16.11 -6.33
CA VAL A 103 4.77 15.59 -6.86
C VAL A 103 3.64 15.92 -5.90
N ASN A 104 2.99 17.07 -6.09
CA ASN A 104 1.95 17.58 -5.19
C ASN A 104 0.54 17.58 -5.79
N THR A 105 0.39 17.18 -7.05
CA THR A 105 -0.86 17.13 -7.81
C THR A 105 -0.79 16.05 -8.87
N ASN A 106 -1.94 15.72 -9.49
CA ASN A 106 -2.03 14.83 -10.66
C ASN A 106 -1.82 15.57 -12.01
N GLN A 107 -1.43 16.84 -11.99
CA GLN A 107 -1.24 17.62 -13.21
C GLN A 107 0.06 17.23 -13.91
N GLU A 108 0.05 17.33 -15.24
CA GLU A 108 1.25 17.20 -16.06
C GLU A 108 2.38 18.16 -15.63
N GLY A 109 3.61 17.76 -15.84
CA GLY A 109 4.79 18.53 -15.44
C GLY A 109 5.09 18.48 -13.92
N ARG A 110 4.36 17.66 -13.16
CA ARG A 110 4.61 17.38 -11.74
C ARG A 110 5.01 15.92 -11.54
N GLU A 111 5.94 15.47 -12.37
CA GLU A 111 6.44 14.11 -12.36
C GLU A 111 7.55 13.92 -11.33
N LEU A 112 7.69 12.70 -10.85
CA LEU A 112 8.84 12.32 -10.05
C LEU A 112 10.09 12.39 -10.93
N ASN A 113 11.05 13.25 -10.56
CA ASN A 113 12.31 13.36 -11.27
C ASN A 113 13.31 12.32 -10.70
N PRO A 114 13.63 11.24 -11.45
CA PRO A 114 14.47 10.16 -10.95
C PRO A 114 15.94 10.53 -10.79
N ASP A 115 16.38 11.66 -11.33
CA ASP A 115 17.75 12.16 -11.19
C ASP A 115 17.92 13.05 -9.95
N LYS A 116 16.81 13.56 -9.41
CA LYS A 116 16.79 14.40 -8.21
C LYS A 116 16.32 13.65 -6.96
N THR A 117 15.45 12.66 -7.16
CA THR A 117 14.79 11.95 -6.05
C THR A 117 14.78 10.47 -6.37
N LEU A 118 15.58 9.71 -5.63
CA LEU A 118 15.66 8.26 -5.80
C LEU A 118 14.40 7.61 -5.23
N SER A 119 13.87 6.63 -5.96
CA SER A 119 12.88 5.70 -5.44
C SER A 119 13.56 4.52 -4.75
N PHE A 120 12.84 3.84 -3.86
CA PHE A 120 13.35 2.60 -3.27
C PHE A 120 13.67 1.54 -4.35
N GLY A 121 12.96 1.54 -5.48
CA GLY A 121 13.25 0.66 -6.61
C GLY A 121 14.66 0.90 -7.17
N GLN A 122 15.07 2.17 -7.38
CA GLN A 122 16.41 2.51 -7.83
C GLN A 122 17.50 2.07 -6.84
N ILE A 123 17.24 2.25 -5.55
CA ILE A 123 18.19 1.88 -4.51
C ILE A 123 18.32 0.35 -4.42
N LEU A 124 17.20 -0.38 -4.39
CA LEU A 124 17.20 -1.84 -4.35
C LEU A 124 17.82 -2.46 -5.61
N GLN A 125 17.57 -1.88 -6.80
CA GLN A 125 18.21 -2.32 -8.04
C GLN A 125 19.74 -2.18 -7.92
N GLY A 126 20.23 -1.04 -7.40
CA GLY A 126 21.66 -0.81 -7.13
C GLY A 126 22.26 -1.81 -6.14
N GLU A 127 21.45 -2.37 -5.26
CA GLU A 127 21.80 -3.39 -4.27
C GLU A 127 21.66 -4.84 -4.80
N GLY A 128 21.38 -5.01 -6.09
CA GLY A 128 21.32 -6.30 -6.75
C GLY A 128 19.98 -7.04 -6.65
N TYR A 129 18.91 -6.34 -6.32
CA TYR A 129 17.56 -6.88 -6.47
C TYR A 129 17.15 -6.89 -7.95
N GLN A 130 16.41 -7.92 -8.36
CA GLN A 130 15.64 -7.87 -9.60
C GLN A 130 14.37 -7.08 -9.31
N THR A 131 14.13 -6.00 -10.04
CA THR A 131 13.05 -5.06 -9.72
C THR A 131 11.97 -5.05 -10.80
N ALA A 132 10.70 -5.08 -10.40
CA ALA A 132 9.56 -4.98 -11.31
C ALA A 132 8.58 -3.89 -10.86
N PHE A 133 8.17 -3.05 -11.81
CA PHE A 133 7.00 -2.19 -11.68
C PHE A 133 5.92 -2.68 -12.63
N ILE A 134 4.74 -3.02 -12.07
CA ILE A 134 3.64 -3.61 -12.82
C ILE A 134 2.36 -2.87 -12.48
N GLY A 135 1.78 -2.14 -13.45
CA GLY A 135 0.50 -1.47 -13.33
C GLY A 135 0.53 0.05 -13.41
N LYS A 136 -0.29 0.71 -12.60
CA LYS A 136 -0.53 2.14 -12.64
C LYS A 136 0.63 2.96 -12.06
N TRP A 137 1.32 3.72 -12.92
CA TRP A 137 2.33 4.71 -12.49
C TRP A 137 1.69 6.03 -12.09
N HIS A 138 0.97 6.66 -13.00
CA HIS A 138 0.16 7.88 -12.81
C HIS A 138 0.87 9.09 -12.19
N MET A 139 2.19 9.18 -12.32
CA MET A 139 2.97 10.39 -12.01
C MET A 139 3.47 11.04 -13.29
N ALA A 140 2.77 10.84 -14.37
CA ALA A 140 2.80 11.40 -15.73
C ALA A 140 1.71 10.68 -16.53
N GLU A 141 1.36 11.24 -17.69
CA GLU A 141 0.51 10.55 -18.66
C GLU A 141 1.27 9.45 -19.42
N SER A 142 2.60 9.60 -19.54
CA SER A 142 3.47 8.63 -20.23
C SER A 142 3.61 7.32 -19.43
N ASN A 143 3.56 6.21 -20.16
CA ASN A 143 3.80 4.86 -19.65
C ASN A 143 5.22 4.32 -19.98
N GLU A 144 6.15 5.19 -20.39
CA GLU A 144 7.52 4.80 -20.68
C GLU A 144 8.24 4.22 -19.44
N PRO A 145 9.17 3.26 -19.64
CA PRO A 145 9.95 2.69 -18.55
C PRO A 145 10.68 3.75 -17.71
N ARG A 146 10.72 3.53 -16.40
CA ARG A 146 11.39 4.42 -15.45
C ARG A 146 12.62 3.77 -14.85
N LYS A 147 13.62 4.59 -14.51
CA LYS A 147 14.84 4.14 -13.83
C LYS A 147 14.50 3.39 -12.53
N GLY A 148 15.24 2.34 -12.25
CA GLY A 148 15.08 1.55 -11.03
C GLY A 148 14.19 0.31 -11.19
N TRP A 149 13.80 -0.02 -12.42
CA TRP A 149 12.96 -1.18 -12.71
C TRP A 149 13.54 -1.97 -13.88
N ASP A 150 13.95 -3.22 -13.62
CA ASP A 150 14.45 -4.16 -14.62
C ASP A 150 13.32 -4.70 -15.50
N TYR A 151 12.15 -4.84 -14.91
CA TYR A 151 10.92 -5.18 -15.59
C TYR A 151 9.89 -4.06 -15.42
N TRP A 152 9.33 -3.64 -16.53
CA TRP A 152 8.34 -2.58 -16.60
C TRP A 152 7.11 -3.03 -17.35
N CYS A 153 5.94 -2.94 -16.73
CA CYS A 153 4.64 -3.13 -17.37
C CYS A 153 3.68 -2.04 -16.87
N SER A 154 3.35 -1.06 -17.69
CA SER A 154 2.50 0.07 -17.29
C SER A 154 1.59 0.51 -18.43
N PHE A 155 0.60 1.32 -18.08
CA PHE A 155 -0.36 1.94 -19.01
C PHE A 155 -0.40 3.46 -18.80
N PRO A 156 -0.83 4.26 -19.82
CA PRO A 156 -0.90 5.72 -19.70
C PRO A 156 -1.94 6.16 -18.67
N GLY A 157 -1.63 7.18 -17.90
CA GLY A 157 -2.54 7.89 -17.02
C GLY A 157 -3.30 6.99 -16.04
N GLN A 158 -4.63 7.06 -16.10
CA GLN A 158 -5.52 6.28 -15.22
C GLN A 158 -5.76 4.83 -15.69
N GLY A 159 -5.42 4.50 -16.93
CA GLY A 159 -5.74 3.22 -17.54
C GLY A 159 -7.25 2.93 -17.65
N GLN A 160 -7.57 1.79 -18.19
CA GLN A 160 -8.96 1.28 -18.35
C GLN A 160 -9.07 -0.11 -17.73
N TYR A 161 -10.28 -0.59 -17.46
CA TYR A 161 -10.47 -1.96 -16.98
C TYR A 161 -10.33 -2.99 -18.10
N PHE A 162 -10.60 -2.60 -19.34
CA PHE A 162 -10.41 -3.40 -20.56
C PHE A 162 -9.79 -2.51 -21.65
N GLY A 163 -9.08 -3.12 -22.58
CA GLY A 163 -8.58 -2.42 -23.76
C GLY A 163 -7.44 -1.43 -23.47
N ASN A 164 -6.48 -1.81 -22.63
CA ASN A 164 -5.31 -0.97 -22.37
C ASN A 164 -4.23 -1.09 -23.44
N ASN A 165 -3.46 -0.02 -23.63
CA ASN A 165 -2.15 -0.07 -24.27
C ASN A 165 -1.10 -0.20 -23.17
N LEU A 166 -0.52 -1.39 -23.04
CA LEU A 166 0.55 -1.65 -22.07
C LEU A 166 1.91 -1.39 -22.72
N ASN A 167 2.77 -0.68 -22.01
CA ASN A 167 4.19 -0.63 -22.34
C ASN A 167 4.90 -1.71 -21.51
N ILE A 168 5.42 -2.73 -22.18
CA ILE A 168 6.21 -3.80 -21.55
C ILE A 168 7.66 -3.63 -22.00
N ASN A 169 8.51 -3.14 -21.10
CA ASN A 169 9.94 -2.92 -21.35
C ASN A 169 10.21 -2.07 -22.62
N GLY A 170 9.42 -1.02 -22.86
CA GLY A 170 9.54 -0.15 -24.03
C GLY A 170 8.69 -0.59 -25.24
N ASN A 171 8.04 -1.75 -25.18
CA ASN A 171 7.20 -2.24 -26.27
C ASN A 171 5.72 -2.02 -25.95
N ASN A 172 5.02 -1.29 -26.82
CA ASN A 172 3.59 -1.04 -26.64
C ASN A 172 2.78 -2.22 -27.20
N ILE A 173 1.96 -2.82 -26.34
CA ILE A 173 1.13 -4.00 -26.63
C ILE A 173 -0.32 -3.66 -26.30
N ARG A 174 -1.23 -3.94 -27.24
CA ARG A 174 -2.67 -3.85 -26.99
C ARG A 174 -3.11 -5.03 -26.15
N ASN A 175 -3.71 -4.74 -25.00
CA ASN A 175 -4.27 -5.73 -24.10
C ASN A 175 -5.79 -5.58 -24.06
N GLU A 176 -6.53 -6.64 -24.37
CA GLU A 176 -8.01 -6.66 -24.37
C GLU A 176 -8.57 -7.32 -23.11
N GLY A 177 -7.73 -7.97 -22.30
CA GLY A 177 -8.10 -8.63 -21.06
C GLY A 177 -8.51 -7.66 -19.94
N TYR A 178 -9.05 -8.23 -18.87
CA TYR A 178 -9.35 -7.48 -17.66
C TYR A 178 -8.04 -7.09 -16.96
N ILE A 179 -7.80 -5.81 -16.82
CA ILE A 179 -6.47 -5.28 -16.45
C ILE A 179 -5.95 -5.86 -15.13
N THR A 180 -6.81 -6.07 -14.13
CA THR A 180 -6.37 -6.63 -12.84
C THR A 180 -5.80 -8.04 -13.00
N ASP A 181 -6.46 -8.89 -13.78
CA ASP A 181 -6.01 -10.25 -14.06
C ASP A 181 -4.70 -10.26 -14.84
N GLU A 182 -4.58 -9.37 -15.84
CA GLU A 182 -3.35 -9.24 -16.62
C GLU A 182 -2.16 -8.80 -15.76
N LEU A 183 -2.35 -7.81 -14.87
CA LEU A 183 -1.29 -7.37 -13.96
C LEU A 183 -0.89 -8.47 -12.97
N ASN A 184 -1.86 -9.25 -12.48
CA ASN A 184 -1.60 -10.43 -11.66
C ASN A 184 -0.75 -11.44 -12.43
N LYS A 185 -1.12 -11.75 -13.69
CA LYS A 185 -0.37 -12.66 -14.55
C LYS A 185 1.07 -12.21 -14.78
N TYR A 186 1.30 -10.95 -15.16
CA TYR A 186 2.66 -10.41 -15.33
C TYR A 186 3.48 -10.46 -14.04
N THR A 187 2.82 -10.29 -12.89
CA THR A 187 3.47 -10.42 -11.58
C THR A 187 3.89 -11.85 -11.30
N LEU A 188 3.02 -12.82 -11.57
CA LEU A 188 3.32 -14.24 -11.40
C LEU A 188 4.45 -14.70 -12.33
N ASP A 189 4.40 -14.28 -13.60
CA ASP A 189 5.44 -14.58 -14.58
C ASP A 189 6.80 -14.05 -14.11
N PHE A 190 6.87 -12.78 -13.65
CA PHE A 190 8.09 -12.20 -13.13
C PHE A 190 8.63 -12.93 -11.89
N ILE A 191 7.76 -13.28 -10.94
CA ILE A 191 8.16 -14.03 -9.74
C ILE A 191 8.68 -15.42 -10.11
N ASP A 192 8.02 -16.11 -11.06
CA ASP A 192 8.41 -17.46 -11.49
C ASP A 192 9.81 -17.45 -12.12
N GLU A 193 10.13 -16.43 -12.91
CA GLU A 193 11.42 -16.26 -13.61
C GLU A 193 12.56 -15.80 -12.69
N ASN A 194 12.25 -15.18 -11.54
CA ASN A 194 13.27 -14.56 -10.67
C ASN A 194 13.31 -15.16 -9.25
N ALA A 195 12.67 -16.30 -9.01
CA ALA A 195 12.54 -16.91 -7.70
C ALA A 195 13.88 -17.34 -7.05
N ASP A 196 14.95 -17.43 -7.83
CA ASP A 196 16.30 -17.80 -7.39
C ASP A 196 17.18 -16.62 -6.94
N LYS A 197 16.67 -15.39 -7.06
CA LYS A 197 17.35 -14.13 -6.71
C LYS A 197 16.48 -13.28 -5.80
N PRO A 198 17.07 -12.37 -5.02
CA PRO A 198 16.26 -11.39 -4.32
C PRO A 198 15.55 -10.48 -5.32
N PHE A 199 14.24 -10.33 -5.17
CA PHE A 199 13.45 -9.49 -6.05
C PHE A 199 12.56 -8.51 -5.28
N CYS A 200 12.20 -7.42 -5.97
CA CYS A 200 11.24 -6.43 -5.50
C CYS A 200 10.18 -6.19 -6.57
N VAL A 201 8.92 -6.49 -6.27
CA VAL A 201 7.77 -6.22 -7.15
C VAL A 201 6.93 -5.10 -6.56
N TYR A 202 6.66 -4.07 -7.35
CA TYR A 202 5.64 -3.06 -7.10
C TYR A 202 4.44 -3.34 -8.00
N LEU A 203 3.45 -4.07 -7.48
CA LEU A 203 2.18 -4.35 -8.17
C LEU A 203 1.19 -3.24 -7.86
N SER A 204 0.82 -2.47 -8.86
CA SER A 204 0.03 -1.26 -8.76
C SER A 204 -1.28 -1.38 -9.54
N HIS A 205 -2.35 -1.78 -8.86
CA HIS A 205 -3.64 -1.96 -9.51
C HIS A 205 -4.34 -0.65 -9.88
N LYS A 206 -5.12 -0.68 -10.99
CA LYS A 206 -6.13 0.33 -11.28
C LYS A 206 -7.36 0.18 -10.37
N ALA A 207 -7.73 -1.04 -10.01
CA ALA A 207 -8.79 -1.29 -9.05
C ALA A 207 -8.45 -0.63 -7.70
N ALA A 208 -9.39 0.00 -7.00
CA ALA A 208 -10.80 0.13 -7.29
C ALA A 208 -11.20 1.53 -7.83
N HIS A 209 -10.34 2.17 -8.61
CA HIS A 209 -10.60 3.53 -9.15
C HIS A 209 -11.76 3.54 -10.15
N ALA A 210 -12.51 4.63 -10.17
CA ALA A 210 -13.60 4.84 -11.14
C ALA A 210 -13.11 4.85 -12.63
N PRO A 211 -13.98 4.49 -13.60
CA PRO A 211 -15.30 3.91 -13.44
C PRO A 211 -15.18 2.50 -12.88
N PHE A 212 -15.97 2.17 -11.89
CA PHE A 212 -15.90 0.88 -11.21
C PHE A 212 -16.45 -0.22 -12.14
N THR A 213 -15.57 -0.91 -12.84
CA THR A 213 -15.95 -1.95 -13.79
C THR A 213 -15.37 -3.29 -13.32
N PRO A 214 -16.19 -4.16 -12.72
CA PRO A 214 -15.75 -5.48 -12.29
C PRO A 214 -15.45 -6.40 -13.48
N ALA A 215 -14.71 -7.46 -13.24
CA ALA A 215 -14.56 -8.55 -14.20
C ALA A 215 -15.93 -9.16 -14.53
N ASP A 216 -16.07 -9.73 -15.72
CA ASP A 216 -17.35 -10.28 -16.18
C ASP A 216 -17.89 -11.37 -15.24
N ARG A 217 -16.99 -12.19 -14.66
CA ARG A 217 -17.32 -13.22 -13.68
C ARG A 217 -17.88 -12.68 -12.37
N ASP A 218 -17.57 -11.42 -12.02
CA ASP A 218 -17.89 -10.81 -10.72
C ASP A 218 -19.11 -9.89 -10.77
N LYS A 219 -19.65 -9.59 -11.95
CA LYS A 219 -20.75 -8.63 -12.17
C LYS A 219 -21.99 -8.89 -11.31
N ASN A 220 -22.25 -10.13 -10.98
CA ASN A 220 -23.45 -10.55 -10.26
C ASN A 220 -23.20 -10.79 -8.75
N LEU A 221 -21.98 -10.59 -8.24
CA LEU A 221 -21.71 -10.67 -6.81
C LEU A 221 -22.51 -9.60 -6.07
N TYR A 222 -22.96 -9.91 -4.87
CA TYR A 222 -23.61 -8.97 -3.95
C TYR A 222 -24.90 -8.32 -4.51
N THR A 223 -25.55 -8.90 -5.52
CA THR A 223 -26.73 -8.29 -6.17
C THR A 223 -27.85 -8.01 -5.18
N ASN A 224 -28.11 -8.95 -4.27
CA ASN A 224 -29.21 -8.87 -3.29
C ASN A 224 -28.78 -8.26 -1.94
N ASP A 225 -27.51 -7.97 -1.75
CA ASP A 225 -26.99 -7.44 -0.51
C ASP A 225 -27.27 -5.93 -0.39
N LEU A 226 -27.49 -5.47 0.82
CA LEU A 226 -27.68 -4.06 1.10
C LEU A 226 -26.34 -3.43 1.51
N VAL A 227 -25.97 -2.38 0.80
CA VAL A 227 -24.80 -1.57 1.15
C VAL A 227 -25.17 -0.68 2.34
N PRO A 228 -24.43 -0.76 3.47
CA PRO A 228 -24.69 0.09 4.63
C PRO A 228 -24.51 1.57 4.30
N GLU A 229 -25.52 2.37 4.63
CA GLU A 229 -25.45 3.82 4.53
C GLU A 229 -24.42 4.40 5.53
N PRO A 230 -23.59 5.38 5.14
CA PRO A 230 -22.70 6.05 6.08
C PRO A 230 -23.47 6.81 7.14
N ALA A 231 -23.05 6.72 8.40
CA ALA A 231 -23.69 7.45 9.50
C ALA A 231 -23.69 8.99 9.29
N SER A 232 -22.66 9.50 8.58
CA SER A 232 -22.52 10.91 8.25
C SER A 232 -23.17 11.32 6.91
N TRP A 233 -23.97 10.46 6.28
CA TRP A 233 -24.65 10.75 5.01
C TRP A 233 -25.50 12.03 5.05
N LEU A 234 -26.19 12.26 6.17
CA LEU A 234 -27.05 13.43 6.38
C LEU A 234 -26.37 14.55 7.16
N ASP A 235 -25.03 14.55 7.27
CA ASP A 235 -24.31 15.66 7.90
C ASP A 235 -24.67 16.97 7.20
N ASN A 236 -25.11 17.96 7.96
CA ASN A 236 -25.49 19.29 7.46
C ASN A 236 -24.30 20.21 7.22
N MET A 237 -23.11 19.80 7.63
CA MET A 237 -21.86 20.55 7.48
C MET A 237 -21.84 21.91 8.19
N GLU A 238 -22.79 22.21 9.08
CA GLU A 238 -22.94 23.53 9.73
C GLU A 238 -21.69 23.95 10.49
N ASN A 239 -21.03 22.99 11.13
CA ASN A 239 -19.81 23.22 11.93
C ASN A 239 -18.50 23.14 11.11
N LYS A 240 -18.60 23.12 9.79
CA LYS A 240 -17.43 23.04 8.88
C LYS A 240 -17.08 24.42 8.33
N PRO A 241 -15.80 24.65 8.00
CA PRO A 241 -15.38 25.87 7.31
C PRO A 241 -16.19 26.12 6.03
N SER A 242 -16.43 27.37 5.67
CA SER A 242 -17.25 27.75 4.50
C SER A 242 -16.75 27.10 3.21
N TRP A 243 -15.45 27.01 2.99
CA TRP A 243 -14.85 26.36 1.82
C TRP A 243 -15.17 24.85 1.74
N GLN A 244 -15.29 24.19 2.88
CA GLN A 244 -15.66 22.79 2.98
C GLN A 244 -17.15 22.56 2.71
N ARG A 245 -17.99 23.48 3.21
CA ARG A 245 -19.44 23.47 2.98
C ARG A 245 -19.80 23.70 1.51
N THR A 246 -18.89 24.30 0.73
CA THR A 246 -19.09 24.55 -0.71
C THR A 246 -18.63 23.42 -1.61
N VAL A 247 -17.95 22.41 -1.06
CA VAL A 247 -17.58 21.19 -1.81
C VAL A 247 -18.78 20.25 -1.80
N THR A 248 -19.59 20.28 -2.87
CA THR A 248 -20.62 19.26 -3.09
C THR A 248 -20.06 18.13 -3.92
N VAL A 249 -20.65 16.95 -3.76
CA VAL A 249 -20.34 15.78 -4.57
C VAL A 249 -20.82 16.03 -5.99
N MET A 250 -19.99 16.66 -6.75
CA MET A 250 -20.11 16.73 -8.20
C MET A 250 -18.88 16.02 -8.78
N ASN A 251 -19.01 15.49 -9.99
CA ASN A 251 -17.86 14.92 -10.69
C ASN A 251 -16.72 15.95 -10.79
N ALA A 252 -15.49 15.49 -11.01
CA ALA A 252 -14.29 16.33 -10.95
C ALA A 252 -14.39 17.62 -11.78
N ASP A 253 -15.17 17.58 -12.88
CA ASP A 253 -15.34 18.69 -13.81
C ASP A 253 -16.42 19.70 -13.37
N GLN A 254 -17.27 19.32 -12.42
CA GLN A 254 -18.39 20.15 -11.93
C GLN A 254 -18.14 20.72 -10.53
N ARG A 255 -16.91 20.78 -10.06
CA ARG A 255 -16.56 21.34 -8.75
C ARG A 255 -16.70 22.87 -8.76
N HIS A 256 -17.91 23.34 -8.98
CA HIS A 256 -18.23 24.74 -8.76
C HIS A 256 -18.39 24.97 -7.26
N ARG A 257 -17.66 25.95 -6.73
CA ARG A 257 -17.94 26.48 -5.40
C ARG A 257 -19.35 27.06 -5.42
N LEU A 258 -20.26 26.35 -4.77
CA LEU A 258 -21.59 26.89 -4.58
C LEU A 258 -21.53 28.05 -3.61
N ARG A 259 -22.26 29.12 -3.87
CA ARG A 259 -22.43 30.20 -2.88
C ARG A 259 -23.27 29.68 -1.72
N GLU A 260 -23.08 30.21 -0.50
CA GLU A 260 -23.83 29.78 0.69
C GLU A 260 -25.35 29.73 0.47
N LYS A 261 -25.90 30.70 -0.29
CA LYS A 261 -27.30 30.74 -0.65
C LYS A 261 -27.77 29.55 -1.53
N ASP A 262 -26.86 28.95 -2.26
CA ASP A 262 -27.18 27.81 -3.12
C ASP A 262 -27.12 26.51 -2.34
N LEU A 263 -26.24 26.47 -1.31
CA LEU A 263 -26.19 25.39 -0.32
C LEU A 263 -27.48 25.27 0.48
N ALA A 264 -28.04 26.40 0.92
CA ALA A 264 -29.31 26.43 1.62
C ALA A 264 -30.47 25.86 0.81
N LYS A 265 -30.43 25.97 -0.53
CA LYS A 265 -31.41 25.35 -1.44
C LYS A 265 -31.24 23.85 -1.62
N ILE A 266 -29.96 23.38 -1.50
CA ILE A 266 -29.64 21.97 -1.72
C ILE A 266 -29.81 21.16 -0.42
N ILE A 267 -29.73 21.80 0.75
CA ILE A 267 -29.74 21.15 2.06
C ILE A 267 -30.76 21.76 3.04
N PRO A 268 -32.06 21.60 2.85
CA PRO A 268 -32.96 21.57 3.97
C PRO A 268 -33.11 20.13 4.45
N GLN A 269 -32.46 19.77 5.54
CA GLN A 269 -32.51 18.40 6.12
C GLN A 269 -33.94 17.89 6.37
N LYS A 270 -34.87 18.76 6.74
CA LYS A 270 -36.26 18.39 7.10
C LYS A 270 -37.10 17.86 5.92
N ASN A 271 -36.70 18.05 4.68
CA ASN A 271 -37.47 17.68 3.51
C ASN A 271 -36.77 16.80 2.50
N ARG A 272 -35.62 16.19 2.88
CA ARG A 272 -34.97 15.20 2.02
C ARG A 272 -35.85 13.95 1.98
N LYS A 273 -36.56 13.75 0.90
CA LYS A 273 -36.98 12.41 0.49
C LYS A 273 -35.70 11.59 0.37
N LEU A 274 -35.54 10.58 1.22
CA LEU A 274 -34.46 9.63 1.13
C LEU A 274 -34.41 9.08 -0.30
N THR A 275 -33.49 9.55 -1.08
CA THR A 275 -33.15 8.90 -2.34
C THR A 275 -32.25 7.73 -1.99
N PRO A 276 -32.52 6.56 -2.56
CA PRO A 276 -31.70 5.41 -2.27
C PRO A 276 -30.21 5.72 -2.49
N TRP A 277 -29.42 5.47 -1.49
CA TRP A 277 -27.98 5.34 -1.60
C TRP A 277 -27.65 4.24 -2.64
N PRO A 278 -26.74 4.40 -3.59
CA PRO A 278 -25.76 5.46 -3.87
C PRO A 278 -26.12 6.36 -5.06
N ALA A 279 -27.39 6.44 -5.48
CA ALA A 279 -27.80 7.06 -6.75
C ALA A 279 -27.48 8.57 -6.88
N LYS A 280 -27.03 9.22 -5.80
CA LYS A 280 -26.77 10.67 -5.79
C LYS A 280 -25.31 11.08 -5.72
N THR A 281 -24.38 10.16 -5.50
CA THR A 281 -22.97 10.55 -5.33
C THR A 281 -22.25 10.86 -6.64
N GLY A 282 -22.84 10.53 -7.79
CA GLY A 282 -22.18 10.68 -9.10
C GLY A 282 -20.92 9.81 -9.26
N VAL A 283 -20.63 8.95 -8.31
CA VAL A 283 -19.37 8.22 -8.16
C VAL A 283 -19.49 6.74 -8.54
N GLY A 284 -20.51 6.38 -9.33
CA GLY A 284 -20.69 5.00 -9.76
C GLY A 284 -21.38 4.11 -8.73
N ASN A 285 -21.52 2.83 -9.07
CA ASN A 285 -22.18 1.84 -8.24
C ASN A 285 -21.21 1.34 -7.17
N GLN A 286 -21.54 1.54 -5.89
CA GLN A 286 -20.71 1.10 -4.77
C GLN A 286 -20.49 -0.42 -4.75
N LYS A 287 -21.45 -1.21 -5.21
CA LYS A 287 -21.26 -2.65 -5.36
C LYS A 287 -20.21 -2.98 -6.41
N ASP A 288 -20.18 -2.22 -7.51
CA ASP A 288 -19.18 -2.40 -8.57
C ASP A 288 -17.78 -2.04 -8.07
N TYR A 289 -17.65 -1.01 -7.22
CA TYR A 289 -16.42 -0.72 -6.50
C TYR A 289 -15.94 -1.94 -5.69
N LEU A 290 -16.81 -2.53 -4.87
CA LEU A 290 -16.48 -3.72 -4.07
C LEU A 290 -16.18 -4.96 -4.93
N ARG A 291 -16.90 -5.13 -6.05
CA ARG A 291 -16.69 -6.22 -7.01
C ARG A 291 -15.32 -6.17 -7.67
N THR A 292 -14.79 -4.96 -7.93
CA THR A 292 -13.43 -4.83 -8.52
C THR A 292 -12.34 -5.36 -7.60
N LEU A 293 -12.59 -5.44 -6.29
CA LEU A 293 -11.64 -5.96 -5.31
C LEU A 293 -11.52 -7.49 -5.35
N THR A 294 -12.50 -8.19 -5.92
CA THR A 294 -12.46 -9.67 -6.01
C THR A 294 -11.24 -10.13 -6.81
N ALA A 295 -11.00 -9.55 -7.97
CA ALA A 295 -9.85 -9.91 -8.80
C ALA A 295 -8.50 -9.51 -8.17
N VAL A 296 -8.47 -8.47 -7.32
CA VAL A 296 -7.28 -8.10 -6.54
C VAL A 296 -7.00 -9.15 -5.47
N ASP A 297 -8.05 -9.58 -4.77
CA ASP A 297 -7.95 -10.62 -3.73
C ASP A 297 -7.53 -11.96 -4.32
N ASP A 298 -8.12 -12.37 -5.45
CA ASP A 298 -7.76 -13.59 -6.19
C ASP A 298 -6.27 -13.57 -6.56
N GLY A 299 -5.77 -12.48 -7.15
CA GLY A 299 -4.36 -12.34 -7.53
C GLY A 299 -3.40 -12.40 -6.34
N LEU A 300 -3.79 -11.84 -5.19
CA LEU A 300 -3.01 -11.98 -3.97
C LEU A 300 -2.93 -13.46 -3.54
N GLY A 301 -4.01 -14.23 -3.70
CA GLY A 301 -4.05 -15.66 -3.44
C GLY A 301 -3.11 -16.43 -4.35
N GLU A 302 -3.13 -16.14 -5.66
CA GLU A 302 -2.25 -16.77 -6.66
C GLU A 302 -0.77 -16.46 -6.37
N ILE A 303 -0.43 -15.23 -6.02
CA ILE A 303 0.93 -14.84 -5.58
C ILE A 303 1.36 -15.67 -4.37
N TYR A 304 0.48 -15.80 -3.38
CA TYR A 304 0.75 -16.58 -2.17
C TYR A 304 1.05 -18.05 -2.48
N ASP A 305 0.25 -18.66 -3.35
CA ASP A 305 0.39 -20.04 -3.74
C ASP A 305 1.67 -20.29 -4.55
N LEU A 306 2.04 -19.36 -5.43
CA LEU A 306 3.29 -19.42 -6.19
C LEU A 306 4.50 -19.34 -5.25
N LEU A 307 4.53 -18.36 -4.32
CA LEU A 307 5.62 -18.20 -3.35
C LEU A 307 5.78 -19.45 -2.47
N LYS A 308 4.65 -20.06 -2.06
CA LYS A 308 4.65 -21.32 -1.30
C LYS A 308 5.19 -22.48 -2.13
N LYS A 309 4.73 -22.60 -3.38
CA LYS A 309 5.21 -23.63 -4.32
C LYS A 309 6.71 -23.53 -4.58
N LYS A 310 7.24 -22.31 -4.67
CA LYS A 310 8.68 -22.03 -4.82
C LYS A 310 9.49 -22.17 -3.53
N GLY A 311 8.84 -22.33 -2.38
CA GLY A 311 9.52 -22.45 -1.07
C GLY A 311 10.11 -21.14 -0.55
N ILE A 312 9.71 -19.98 -1.08
CA ILE A 312 10.26 -18.67 -0.75
C ILE A 312 9.30 -17.77 0.04
N LEU A 313 8.10 -18.24 0.36
CA LEU A 313 7.07 -17.45 1.06
C LEU A 313 7.58 -16.89 2.41
N GLU A 314 8.34 -17.68 3.17
CA GLU A 314 8.84 -17.26 4.49
C GLU A 314 10.01 -16.26 4.41
N ASN A 315 10.64 -16.13 3.24
CA ASN A 315 11.66 -15.13 2.95
C ASN A 315 11.12 -13.98 2.08
N THR A 316 9.80 -13.82 2.02
CA THR A 316 9.15 -12.77 1.23
C THR A 316 8.33 -11.86 2.13
N ILE A 317 8.60 -10.56 2.02
CA ILE A 317 7.77 -9.50 2.59
C ILE A 317 6.61 -9.27 1.63
N ILE A 318 5.38 -9.36 2.13
CA ILE A 318 4.18 -9.02 1.36
C ILE A 318 3.52 -7.83 2.07
N VAL A 319 3.39 -6.71 1.37
CA VAL A 319 2.69 -5.51 1.85
C VAL A 319 1.50 -5.24 0.94
N PHE A 320 0.34 -5.06 1.54
CA PHE A 320 -0.91 -4.68 0.88
C PHE A 320 -1.36 -3.33 1.40
N ALA A 321 -1.61 -2.37 0.50
CA ALA A 321 -2.01 -1.01 0.86
C ALA A 321 -2.97 -0.38 -0.17
N GLY A 322 -3.68 0.67 0.24
CA GLY A 322 -4.34 1.62 -0.67
C GLY A 322 -3.47 2.86 -0.87
N ASP A 323 -3.54 3.50 -2.04
CA ASP A 323 -2.80 4.76 -2.25
C ASP A 323 -3.45 5.95 -1.55
N ASN A 324 -4.76 5.98 -1.48
CA ASN A 324 -5.59 6.90 -0.69
C ASN A 324 -6.95 6.26 -0.41
N GLY A 325 -7.70 6.84 0.51
CA GLY A 325 -9.09 6.49 0.74
C GLY A 325 -10.04 7.09 -0.31
N PHE A 326 -11.35 6.93 -0.10
CA PHE A 326 -12.37 7.38 -1.02
C PHE A 326 -13.70 7.62 -0.30
N PHE A 327 -14.35 8.77 -0.53
CA PHE A 327 -15.69 9.02 -0.01
C PHE A 327 -16.72 8.24 -0.82
N GLN A 328 -17.64 7.62 -0.11
CA GLN A 328 -18.79 6.96 -0.70
C GLN A 328 -20.09 7.50 -0.11
N GLY A 329 -20.17 8.83 0.02
CA GLY A 329 -21.32 9.58 0.49
C GLY A 329 -21.21 10.10 1.92
N GLU A 330 -20.18 9.77 2.65
CA GLU A 330 -19.93 10.40 3.94
C GLU A 330 -19.94 11.93 3.79
N HIS A 331 -20.63 12.61 4.69
CA HIS A 331 -20.85 14.06 4.64
C HIS A 331 -21.46 14.57 3.34
N GLY A 332 -22.16 13.70 2.58
CA GLY A 332 -22.65 14.01 1.25
C GLY A 332 -21.55 14.15 0.19
N LEU A 333 -20.33 13.67 0.49
CA LEU A 333 -19.15 13.79 -0.36
C LEU A 333 -18.90 12.52 -1.19
N GLY A 334 -18.17 12.68 -2.28
CA GLY A 334 -17.58 11.62 -3.10
C GLY A 334 -16.14 11.98 -3.45
N ASP A 335 -15.45 11.10 -4.20
CA ASP A 335 -14.05 11.31 -4.54
C ASP A 335 -13.14 11.28 -3.27
N LYS A 336 -12.13 12.10 -3.20
CA LYS A 336 -11.09 12.16 -2.14
C LYS A 336 -10.63 13.60 -1.96
N ARG A 337 -9.42 13.86 -1.46
CA ARG A 337 -8.73 15.16 -1.41
C ARG A 337 -9.00 16.01 -0.16
N LEU A 338 -9.92 15.61 0.69
CA LEU A 338 -10.21 16.32 1.94
C LEU A 338 -9.60 15.59 3.13
N ALA A 339 -9.31 16.32 4.20
CA ALA A 339 -8.68 15.80 5.41
C ALA A 339 -9.71 15.08 6.32
N TYR A 340 -10.24 13.97 5.83
CA TYR A 340 -11.13 13.06 6.57
C TYR A 340 -10.54 11.66 6.56
N ASN A 341 -10.92 10.84 7.53
CA ASN A 341 -10.51 9.44 7.57
C ASN A 341 -10.86 8.68 6.28
N GLU A 342 -12.04 8.92 5.74
CA GLU A 342 -12.54 8.25 4.53
C GLU A 342 -11.65 8.54 3.31
N SER A 343 -10.97 9.67 3.32
CA SER A 343 -10.09 10.12 2.24
C SER A 343 -8.61 9.81 2.51
N MET A 344 -8.14 10.03 3.74
CA MET A 344 -6.70 9.96 4.07
C MET A 344 -6.26 8.63 4.67
N ARG A 345 -7.16 7.93 5.38
CA ARG A 345 -6.84 6.65 6.00
C ARG A 345 -6.85 5.55 4.96
N ILE A 346 -5.78 4.78 4.93
CA ILE A 346 -5.55 3.69 3.99
C ILE A 346 -5.50 2.35 4.71
N PRO A 347 -5.88 1.24 4.05
CA PRO A 347 -5.52 -0.08 4.55
C PRO A 347 -4.01 -0.25 4.47
N LEU A 348 -3.43 -0.91 5.46
CA LEU A 348 -2.04 -1.33 5.41
C LEU A 348 -1.88 -2.63 6.21
N ILE A 349 -1.42 -3.65 5.52
CA ILE A 349 -1.14 -4.97 6.08
C ILE A 349 0.25 -5.38 5.61
N MET A 350 1.08 -5.91 6.51
CA MET A 350 2.40 -6.43 6.17
C MET A 350 2.57 -7.83 6.75
N ARG A 351 3.05 -8.76 5.93
CA ARG A 351 3.50 -10.08 6.37
C ARG A 351 4.99 -10.24 6.12
N TYR A 352 5.73 -10.48 7.18
CA TYR A 352 7.11 -10.96 7.16
C TYR A 352 7.40 -11.71 8.46
N PRO A 353 7.33 -13.05 8.49
CA PRO A 353 7.42 -13.83 9.72
C PRO A 353 8.77 -13.71 10.44
N LYS A 354 9.82 -13.37 9.72
CA LYS A 354 11.15 -13.13 10.32
C LYS A 354 11.21 -11.83 11.14
N LEU A 355 10.28 -10.91 10.93
CA LEU A 355 10.25 -9.59 11.58
C LEU A 355 9.16 -9.48 12.64
N ALA A 356 7.97 -10.00 12.38
CA ALA A 356 6.82 -9.78 13.24
C ALA A 356 5.96 -11.05 13.37
N ASN A 357 5.35 -11.20 14.56
CA ASN A 357 4.41 -12.29 14.82
C ASN A 357 3.12 -12.12 14.01
N ALA A 358 2.51 -13.24 13.67
CA ALA A 358 1.22 -13.28 13.01
C ALA A 358 0.09 -12.70 13.89
N ASN A 359 -0.99 -12.25 13.22
CA ASN A 359 -2.23 -11.75 13.82
C ASN A 359 -2.05 -10.52 14.76
N LEU A 360 -1.04 -9.72 14.51
CA LEU A 360 -0.78 -8.50 15.27
C LEU A 360 -1.61 -7.34 14.72
N THR A 361 -2.03 -6.44 15.61
CA THR A 361 -2.65 -5.16 15.24
C THR A 361 -1.88 -4.04 15.92
N ILE A 362 -1.36 -3.12 15.13
CA ILE A 362 -0.64 -1.93 15.58
C ILE A 362 -1.59 -0.73 15.48
N SER A 363 -1.72 0.02 16.57
CA SER A 363 -2.62 1.18 16.67
C SER A 363 -1.89 2.51 16.59
N GLU A 364 -0.58 2.51 16.58
CA GLU A 364 0.25 3.68 16.34
C GLU A 364 -0.02 4.24 14.95
N MET A 365 0.07 5.57 14.83
CA MET A 365 -0.09 6.23 13.53
C MET A 365 1.16 6.02 12.70
N ILE A 366 0.95 5.58 11.45
CA ILE A 366 2.01 5.49 10.45
C ILE A 366 1.59 6.18 9.16
N LEU A 367 2.54 6.57 8.36
CA LEU A 367 2.33 7.23 7.08
C LEU A 367 2.81 6.36 5.92
N ASN A 368 2.27 6.61 4.74
CA ASN A 368 2.79 6.03 3.51
C ASN A 368 4.27 6.39 3.25
N ALA A 369 4.78 7.46 3.86
CA ALA A 369 6.18 7.85 3.82
C ALA A 369 7.12 6.86 4.54
N ASP A 370 6.59 6.08 5.47
CA ASP A 370 7.38 5.12 6.25
C ASP A 370 7.72 3.83 5.46
N ILE A 371 7.06 3.61 4.32
CA ILE A 371 7.17 2.33 3.57
C ILE A 371 8.52 2.19 2.87
N ALA A 372 8.96 3.21 2.11
CA ALA A 372 10.25 3.14 1.42
C ALA A 372 11.42 2.92 2.38
N PRO A 373 11.60 3.71 3.47
CA PRO A 373 12.68 3.47 4.42
C PRO A 373 12.59 2.12 5.11
N THR A 374 11.37 1.63 5.39
CA THR A 374 11.17 0.28 5.97
C THR A 374 11.66 -0.82 5.03
N PHE A 375 11.36 -0.74 3.73
CA PHE A 375 11.86 -1.72 2.77
C PHE A 375 13.38 -1.71 2.67
N LEU A 376 13.98 -0.52 2.65
CA LEU A 376 15.44 -0.38 2.58
C LEU A 376 16.12 -0.91 3.83
N GLU A 377 15.62 -0.58 5.03
CA GLU A 377 16.14 -1.09 6.29
C GLU A 377 16.08 -2.62 6.36
N ILE A 378 14.94 -3.22 5.99
CA ILE A 378 14.80 -4.70 6.00
C ILE A 378 15.70 -5.35 4.94
N ALA A 379 15.94 -4.68 3.82
CA ALA A 379 16.88 -5.12 2.79
C ALA A 379 18.36 -4.97 3.21
N GLY A 380 18.63 -4.26 4.30
CA GLY A 380 19.98 -4.03 4.84
C GLY A 380 20.73 -2.90 4.15
N VAL A 381 19.99 -1.89 3.67
CA VAL A 381 20.49 -0.74 2.92
C VAL A 381 20.48 0.52 3.80
#